data_bf56cd80c6ecf0450bb6df689006713c
#
_entry.id   bf56cd80c6ecf0450bb6df689006713c
#
_cell.length_a   1.000
_cell.length_b   1.000
_cell.length_c   1.000
_cell.angle_alpha   90.00
_cell.angle_beta   90.00
_cell.angle_gamma   90.00
#
_symmetry.space_group_name_H-M   'P 1'
#
loop_
_entity.id
_entity.type
_entity.pdbx_description
1 polymer ?
#
loop_
_entity_poly.entity_id
_entity_poly.type
_entity_poly.pdbx_seq_one_letter_code
_entity_poly.pdbx_strand_id
1 'polypeptide(L)'
;MEGKYRVKDGCLTVAMPKELDHHSALGLKAETDMLIGAYHVRRLVFDFSETEFMDSSGIGVIMGRYRQIFLLGGEVWAIHTSE
;
A
#
# COMPACT_ATOMS: atom_id res chain seq x y z
N MET A 1 8.53 -7.07 9.17
CA MET A 1 9.03 -6.91 7.81
C MET A 1 9.78 -5.63 7.65
N GLU A 2 11.03 -5.73 8.00
CA GLU A 2 11.88 -4.57 7.94
C GLU A 2 12.01 -4.06 6.52
N GLY A 3 12.03 -2.76 6.36
CA GLY A 3 12.25 -2.15 5.08
C GLY A 3 11.06 -2.13 4.15
N LYS A 4 10.02 -2.88 4.47
CA LYS A 4 8.86 -2.95 3.61
C LYS A 4 7.79 -1.92 3.98
N TYR A 5 7.65 -1.67 5.26
CA TYR A 5 6.68 -0.71 5.78
C TYR A 5 7.36 0.33 6.62
N ARG A 6 6.95 1.58 6.46
CA ARG A 6 7.48 2.67 7.26
C ARG A 6 6.34 3.58 7.67
N VAL A 7 6.21 3.81 8.98
CA VAL A 7 5.18 4.71 9.49
C VAL A 7 5.85 5.88 10.15
N LYS A 8 5.45 7.09 9.77
CA LYS A 8 5.98 8.30 10.37
C LYS A 8 4.93 9.41 10.25
N ASP A 9 4.57 10.00 11.38
CA ASP A 9 3.66 11.16 11.41
C ASP A 9 2.38 10.92 10.64
N GLY A 10 1.77 9.76 10.83
CA GLY A 10 0.51 9.44 10.18
C GLY A 10 0.63 9.03 8.73
N CYS A 11 1.86 8.89 8.22
CA CYS A 11 2.09 8.49 6.84
C CYS A 11 2.66 7.07 6.82
N LEU A 12 1.99 6.17 6.14
CA LEU A 12 2.47 4.79 5.93
C LEU A 12 3.00 4.69 4.52
N THR A 13 4.27 4.34 4.39
CA THR A 13 4.89 4.09 3.10
C THR A 13 5.09 2.59 2.95
N VAL A 14 4.63 2.04 1.84
CA VAL A 14 4.72 0.62 1.56
C VAL A 14 5.61 0.42 0.34
N ALA A 15 6.72 -0.30 0.52
CA ALA A 15 7.57 -0.70 -0.61
C ALA A 15 6.89 -1.89 -1.27
N MET A 16 6.37 -1.67 -2.47
CA MET A 16 5.63 -2.72 -3.17
C MET A 16 6.57 -3.80 -3.65
N PRO A 17 6.10 -5.06 -3.71
CA PRO A 17 6.97 -6.16 -4.09
C PRO A 17 7.32 -6.12 -5.57
N LYS A 18 8.34 -6.87 -5.92
CA LYS A 18 8.77 -7.01 -7.30
C LYS A 18 7.66 -7.56 -8.17
N GLU A 19 6.93 -8.54 -7.66
CA GLU A 19 5.79 -9.12 -8.36
C GLU A 19 4.56 -8.95 -7.47
N LEU A 20 3.63 -8.16 -7.92
CA LEU A 20 2.40 -7.91 -7.18
C LEU A 20 1.28 -8.75 -7.80
N ASP A 21 1.21 -9.99 -7.35
CA ASP A 21 0.22 -10.94 -7.82
C ASP A 21 -0.81 -11.23 -6.72
N HIS A 22 -1.68 -12.20 -6.99
CA HIS A 22 -2.74 -12.53 -6.03
C HIS A 22 -2.17 -12.92 -4.67
N HIS A 23 -1.11 -13.71 -4.67
CA HIS A 23 -0.53 -14.20 -3.41
C HIS A 23 0.06 -13.07 -2.59
N SER A 24 0.89 -12.24 -3.19
CA SER A 24 1.50 -11.12 -2.47
C SER A 24 0.46 -10.08 -2.10
N ALA A 25 -0.59 -9.92 -2.90
CA ALA A 25 -1.63 -8.96 -2.62
C ALA A 25 -2.41 -9.29 -1.35
N LEU A 26 -2.62 -10.58 -1.07
CA LEU A 26 -3.32 -10.98 0.14
C LEU A 26 -2.54 -10.58 1.40
N GLY A 27 -1.24 -10.79 1.39
CA GLY A 27 -0.39 -10.40 2.50
C GLY A 27 -0.37 -8.89 2.68
N LEU A 28 -0.24 -8.15 1.58
CA LEU A 28 -0.26 -6.70 1.63
C LEU A 28 -1.56 -6.17 2.21
N LYS A 29 -2.68 -6.76 1.80
CA LYS A 29 -3.98 -6.34 2.29
C LYS A 29 -4.06 -6.49 3.81
N ALA A 30 -3.68 -7.65 4.31
CA ALA A 30 -3.77 -7.93 5.74
C ALA A 30 -2.84 -7.01 6.54
N GLU A 31 -1.62 -6.83 6.07
CA GLU A 31 -0.64 -6.03 6.80
C GLU A 31 -0.96 -4.55 6.77
N THR A 32 -1.41 -4.03 5.61
CA THR A 32 -1.76 -2.62 5.54
C THR A 32 -3.01 -2.32 6.34
N ASP A 33 -3.99 -3.22 6.35
CA ASP A 33 -5.19 -3.02 7.17
C ASP A 33 -4.81 -2.88 8.65
N MET A 34 -3.93 -3.76 9.12
CA MET A 34 -3.50 -3.72 10.49
C MET A 34 -2.78 -2.42 10.83
N LEU A 35 -1.86 -2.00 9.96
CA LEU A 35 -1.07 -0.81 10.22
C LEU A 35 -1.90 0.47 10.15
N ILE A 36 -2.84 0.53 9.22
CA ILE A 36 -3.71 1.69 9.11
C ILE A 36 -4.52 1.86 10.39
N GLY A 37 -5.04 0.77 10.92
CA GLY A 37 -5.81 0.83 12.17
C GLY A 37 -4.96 1.13 13.38
N ALA A 38 -3.75 0.55 13.45
CA ALA A 38 -2.91 0.67 14.64
C ALA A 38 -2.27 2.05 14.78
N TYR A 39 -1.97 2.71 13.68
CA TYR A 39 -1.20 3.95 13.70
C TYR A 39 -1.97 5.18 13.22
N HIS A 40 -3.27 5.08 13.07
CA HIS A 40 -4.10 6.21 12.63
C HIS A 40 -3.55 6.85 11.37
N VAL A 41 -3.29 6.02 10.38
CA VAL A 41 -2.69 6.46 9.12
C VAL A 41 -3.64 7.40 8.38
N ARG A 42 -3.11 8.55 7.96
CA ARG A 42 -3.88 9.53 7.20
C ARG A 42 -3.39 9.66 5.77
N ARG A 43 -2.16 9.22 5.50
CA ARG A 43 -1.60 9.22 4.16
C ARG A 43 -0.96 7.87 3.91
N LEU A 44 -1.32 7.26 2.81
CA LEU A 44 -0.80 5.97 2.41
C LEU A 44 -0.04 6.15 1.11
N VAL A 45 1.23 5.74 1.09
CA VAL A 45 2.08 5.88 -0.09
C VAL A 45 2.50 4.49 -0.55
N PHE A 46 2.18 4.15 -1.78
CA PHE A 46 2.64 2.92 -2.41
C PHE A 46 3.84 3.26 -3.28
N ASP A 47 5.00 2.70 -2.93
CA ASP A 47 6.23 2.93 -3.66
C ASP A 47 6.49 1.75 -4.60
N PHE A 48 6.43 2.00 -5.90
CA PHE A 48 6.58 0.97 -6.92
C PHE A 48 7.99 0.92 -7.52
N SER A 49 8.98 1.49 -6.85
CA SER A 49 10.31 1.57 -7.43
C SER A 49 10.90 0.22 -7.80
N GLU A 50 10.52 -0.86 -7.10
CA GLU A 50 11.04 -2.18 -7.38
C GLU A 50 10.05 -3.11 -8.07
N THR A 51 8.85 -2.62 -8.34
CA THR A 51 7.81 -3.47 -8.90
C THR A 51 8.02 -3.63 -10.40
N GLU A 52 8.08 -4.90 -10.86
CA GLU A 52 8.26 -5.22 -12.25
C GLU A 52 7.01 -5.82 -12.87
N PHE A 53 6.13 -6.38 -12.07
CA PHE A 53 4.91 -7.02 -12.56
C PHE A 53 3.76 -6.78 -11.59
N MET A 54 2.59 -6.48 -12.14
CA MET A 54 1.39 -6.29 -11.33
C MET A 54 0.18 -6.77 -12.13
N ASP A 55 -0.65 -7.62 -11.53
CA ASP A 55 -1.88 -8.06 -12.17
C ASP A 55 -3.09 -7.39 -11.54
N SER A 56 -4.28 -7.83 -11.92
CA SER A 56 -5.50 -7.20 -11.45
C SER A 56 -5.70 -7.33 -9.94
N SER A 57 -5.12 -8.36 -9.33
CA SER A 57 -5.19 -8.51 -7.88
C SER A 57 -4.46 -7.39 -7.16
N GLY A 58 -3.31 -6.98 -7.72
CA GLY A 58 -2.57 -5.86 -7.16
C GLY A 58 -3.35 -4.57 -7.24
N ILE A 59 -3.99 -4.35 -8.38
CA ILE A 59 -4.83 -3.16 -8.56
C ILE A 59 -5.96 -3.17 -7.54
N GLY A 60 -6.55 -4.35 -7.29
CA GLY A 60 -7.63 -4.47 -6.32
C GLY A 60 -7.21 -4.07 -4.91
N VAL A 61 -5.99 -4.44 -4.51
CA VAL A 61 -5.47 -4.06 -3.20
C VAL A 61 -5.35 -2.54 -3.11
N ILE A 62 -4.79 -1.91 -4.14
CA ILE A 62 -4.61 -0.47 -4.15
C ILE A 62 -5.96 0.23 -4.05
N MET A 63 -6.93 -0.20 -4.83
CA MET A 63 -8.25 0.43 -4.81
C MET A 63 -8.95 0.25 -3.47
N GLY A 64 -8.82 -0.92 -2.87
CA GLY A 64 -9.41 -1.17 -1.56
C GLY A 64 -8.83 -0.27 -0.49
N ARG A 65 -7.50 -0.09 -0.50
CA ARG A 65 -6.85 0.78 0.47
C ARG A 65 -7.19 2.24 0.22
N TYR A 66 -7.27 2.62 -1.04
CA TYR A 66 -7.67 3.98 -1.38
C TYR A 66 -9.04 4.30 -0.78
N ARG A 67 -10.02 3.41 -0.99
CA ARG A 67 -11.36 3.63 -0.47
C ARG A 67 -11.34 3.77 1.06
N GLN A 68 -10.60 2.90 1.73
CA GLN A 68 -10.54 2.91 3.18
C GLN A 68 -10.00 4.23 3.71
N ILE A 69 -8.89 4.68 3.17
CA ILE A 69 -8.24 5.92 3.61
C ILE A 69 -9.08 7.13 3.24
N PHE A 70 -9.66 7.12 2.04
CA PHE A 70 -10.47 8.22 1.58
C PHE A 70 -11.68 8.44 2.50
N LEU A 71 -12.33 7.37 2.94
CA LEU A 71 -13.48 7.47 3.84
C LEU A 71 -13.08 8.03 5.21
N LEU A 72 -11.83 7.89 5.58
CA LEU A 72 -11.32 8.44 6.82
C LEU A 72 -10.76 9.86 6.64
N GLY A 73 -10.90 10.44 5.46
CA GLY A 73 -10.43 11.80 5.20
C GLY A 73 -8.95 11.87 4.87
N GLY A 74 -8.34 10.76 4.51
CA GLY A 74 -6.92 10.71 4.21
C GLY A 74 -6.61 10.72 2.74
N GLU A 75 -5.35 10.47 2.39
CA GLU A 75 -4.85 10.50 1.03
C GLU A 75 -4.12 9.22 0.69
N VAL A 76 -4.13 8.86 -0.60
CA VAL A 76 -3.36 7.73 -1.11
C VAL A 76 -2.52 8.23 -2.28
N TRP A 77 -1.23 7.89 -2.26
CA TRP A 77 -0.29 8.30 -3.28
C TRP A 77 0.39 7.05 -3.85
N ALA A 78 0.69 7.12 -5.13
CA ALA A 78 1.51 6.09 -5.79
C ALA A 78 2.73 6.79 -6.36
N ILE A 79 3.92 6.35 -5.97
CA ILE A 79 5.15 6.97 -6.42
C ILE A 79 6.02 5.95 -7.15
N HIS A 80 6.91 6.45 -8.01
CA HIS A 80 7.83 5.62 -8.80
C HIS A 80 7.09 4.63 -9.68
N THR A 81 5.94 5.05 -10.21
CA THR A 81 5.20 4.21 -11.14
C THR A 81 5.88 4.28 -12.50
N SER A 82 5.88 3.16 -13.21
CA SER A 82 6.38 3.14 -14.59
C SER A 82 5.28 3.59 -15.53
N GLU A 83 5.70 3.95 -16.71
CA GLU A 83 4.77 4.39 -17.74
C GLU A 83 4.08 3.31 -18.48
#